data_0ab16b5ac49b1fd795bf505c8c08ef54
#
_entry.id   0ab16b5ac49b1fd795bf505c8c08ef54
#
_cell.length_a   1.000
_cell.length_b   1.000
_cell.length_c   1.000
_cell.angle_alpha   90.00
_cell.angle_beta   90.00
_cell.angle_gamma   90.00
#
_symmetry.space_group_name_H-M   'P 1'
#
loop_
_entity.id
_entity.type
_entity.pdbx_description
1 polymer ?
#
loop_
_entity_poly.entity_id
_entity_poly.type
_entity_poly.pdbx_seq_one_letter_code
_entity_poly.pdbx_strand_id
1 'polypeptide(L)'
;MSNTLTLRSIRARAVSLTLDRPVVAKIATIRKWPLILIDLETEEGVTGRAYLEPYIEKSLNYLVPALNDLSEELKGQPVAPISLYEIARKTLHFVGYEGLSMIAVAGLDMAAWDAVARAADQP
;
A
#
# COMPACT_ATOMS: atom_id res chain seq x y z
N MET A 1 -7.49 27.15 -8.41
CA MET A 1 -7.07 25.95 -9.14
C MET A 1 -7.29 24.73 -8.27
N SER A 2 -7.91 23.72 -8.83
CA SER A 2 -8.06 22.46 -8.13
C SER A 2 -6.73 21.71 -8.16
N ASN A 3 -6.18 21.40 -7.00
CA ASN A 3 -5.01 20.53 -6.87
C ASN A 3 -5.43 19.05 -6.69
N THR A 4 -6.60 18.70 -7.24
CA THR A 4 -7.12 17.34 -7.13
C THR A 4 -6.28 16.39 -7.97
N LEU A 5 -5.72 15.38 -7.33
CA LEU A 5 -5.02 14.30 -8.00
C LEU A 5 -6.03 13.21 -8.34
N THR A 6 -5.82 12.54 -9.48
CA THR A 6 -6.63 11.42 -9.96
C THR A 6 -5.80 10.15 -9.91
N LEU A 7 -6.28 9.12 -9.25
CA LEU A 7 -5.57 7.85 -9.15
C LEU A 7 -5.54 7.16 -10.51
N ARG A 8 -4.33 6.90 -10.98
CA ARG A 8 -4.09 6.18 -12.22
C ARG A 8 -3.85 4.71 -11.97
N SER A 9 -2.94 4.39 -11.05
CA SER A 9 -2.63 3.01 -10.70
C SER A 9 -1.91 2.93 -9.36
N ILE A 10 -1.95 1.75 -8.76
CA ILE A 10 -1.12 1.39 -7.61
C ILE A 10 -0.22 0.26 -8.08
N ARG A 11 1.10 0.47 -8.00
CA ARG A 11 2.08 -0.55 -8.34
C ARG A 11 2.68 -1.11 -7.06
N ALA A 12 2.54 -2.41 -6.87
CA ALA A 12 3.09 -3.11 -5.71
C ALA A 12 4.20 -4.05 -6.17
N ARG A 13 5.37 -3.93 -5.58
CA ARG A 13 6.54 -4.77 -5.89
C ARG A 13 7.03 -5.45 -4.62
N ALA A 14 7.06 -6.77 -4.66
CA ALA A 14 7.61 -7.57 -3.56
C ALA A 14 9.13 -7.62 -3.65
N VAL A 15 9.79 -7.39 -2.52
CA VAL A 15 11.23 -7.61 -2.36
C VAL A 15 11.47 -8.42 -1.10
N SER A 16 12.55 -9.19 -1.09
CA SER A 16 12.95 -9.98 0.08
C SER A 16 14.43 -9.71 0.35
N LEU A 17 14.71 -9.13 1.50
CA LEU A 17 16.06 -8.76 1.91
C LEU A 17 16.64 -9.85 2.80
N THR A 18 17.85 -10.31 2.50
CA THR A 18 18.59 -11.20 3.40
C THR A 18 19.18 -10.37 4.54
N LEU A 19 18.86 -10.74 5.77
CA LEU A 19 19.36 -10.05 6.95
C LEU A 19 20.75 -10.59 7.32
N ASP A 20 21.71 -9.69 7.58
CA ASP A 20 23.02 -10.06 8.10
C ASP A 20 22.90 -10.65 9.51
N ARG A 21 21.94 -10.15 10.28
CA ARG A 21 21.59 -10.66 11.60
C ARG A 21 20.12 -11.05 11.61
N PRO A 22 19.80 -12.34 11.81
CA PRO A 22 18.41 -12.78 11.91
C PRO A 22 17.68 -12.10 13.06
N VAL A 23 16.38 -11.82 12.84
CA VAL A 23 15.49 -11.40 13.91
C VAL A 23 14.97 -12.66 14.60
N VAL A 24 15.31 -12.80 15.87
CA VAL A 24 14.90 -13.95 16.68
C VAL A 24 13.73 -13.55 17.56
N ALA A 25 12.59 -14.18 17.33
CA ALA A 25 11.39 -14.03 18.15
C ALA A 25 11.01 -15.40 18.74
N LYS A 26 10.18 -15.38 19.77
CA LYS A 26 9.73 -16.61 20.43
C LYS A 26 9.09 -17.60 19.44
N ILE A 27 8.38 -17.08 18.45
CA ILE A 27 7.60 -17.90 17.50
C ILE A 27 8.35 -18.24 16.21
N ALA A 28 9.41 -17.50 15.87
CA ALA A 28 10.13 -17.71 14.62
C ALA A 28 11.48 -17.00 14.62
N THR A 29 12.39 -17.52 13.78
CA THR A 29 13.62 -16.82 13.40
C THR A 29 13.48 -16.32 11.99
N ILE A 30 13.53 -14.98 11.80
CA ILE A 30 13.37 -14.32 10.52
C ILE A 30 14.76 -14.05 9.94
N ARG A 31 15.07 -14.69 8.84
CA ARG A 31 16.35 -14.54 8.11
C ARG A 31 16.22 -13.66 6.88
N LYS A 32 15.00 -13.60 6.33
CA LYS A 32 14.66 -12.77 5.20
C LYS A 32 13.56 -11.80 5.59
N TRP A 33 13.75 -10.54 5.20
CA TRP A 33 12.81 -9.47 5.52
C TRP A 33 12.01 -9.12 4.27
N PRO A 34 10.75 -9.49 4.22
CA PRO A 34 9.90 -9.16 3.08
C PRO A 34 9.44 -7.72 3.15
N LEU A 35 9.44 -7.05 2.01
CA LEU A 35 8.87 -5.71 1.86
C LEU A 35 8.00 -5.67 0.63
N ILE A 36 6.98 -4.82 0.65
CA ILE A 36 6.22 -4.45 -0.52
C ILE A 36 6.44 -2.96 -0.75
N LEU A 37 7.02 -2.61 -1.90
CA LEU A 37 7.21 -1.23 -2.31
C LEU A 37 5.99 -0.80 -3.10
N ILE A 38 5.39 0.34 -2.74
CA ILE A 38 4.14 0.82 -3.31
C ILE A 38 4.37 2.17 -3.96
N ASP A 39 4.03 2.28 -5.24
CA ASP A 39 3.93 3.54 -5.98
C ASP A 39 2.46 3.78 -6.32
N LEU A 40 1.87 4.83 -5.79
CA LEU A 40 0.57 5.33 -6.20
C LEU A 40 0.78 6.40 -7.26
N GLU A 41 0.45 6.07 -8.49
CA GLU A 41 0.64 6.95 -9.64
C GLU A 41 -0.64 7.74 -9.92
N THR A 42 -0.48 9.02 -10.22
CA THR A 42 -1.60 9.91 -10.55
C THR A 42 -1.53 10.34 -12.02
N GLU A 43 -2.68 10.71 -12.57
CA GLU A 43 -2.76 11.24 -13.94
C GLU A 43 -1.99 12.56 -14.08
N GLU A 44 -1.84 13.29 -12.99
CA GLU A 44 -1.16 14.58 -12.93
C GLU A 44 0.36 14.47 -12.79
N GLY A 45 0.90 13.25 -12.77
CA GLY A 45 2.34 13.00 -12.73
C GLY A 45 2.97 13.00 -11.33
N VAL A 46 2.16 13.09 -10.29
CA VAL A 46 2.63 12.94 -8.91
C VAL A 46 2.60 11.46 -8.54
N THR A 47 3.68 10.97 -7.93
CA THR A 47 3.75 9.60 -7.42
C THR A 47 3.90 9.61 -5.91
N GLY A 48 2.92 9.05 -5.21
CA GLY A 48 2.99 8.79 -3.78
C GLY A 48 3.66 7.45 -3.52
N ARG A 49 4.47 7.35 -2.48
CA ARG A 49 5.25 6.15 -2.16
C ARG A 49 5.04 5.71 -0.73
N ALA A 50 5.00 4.40 -0.57
CA ALA A 50 4.93 3.75 0.73
C ALA A 50 5.60 2.39 0.66
N TYR A 51 5.77 1.77 1.81
CA TYR A 51 6.18 0.37 1.87
C TYR A 51 5.45 -0.34 3.00
N LEU A 52 5.35 -1.65 2.87
CA LEU A 52 4.78 -2.52 3.88
C LEU A 52 5.80 -3.57 4.31
N GLU A 53 5.75 -3.93 5.58
CA GLU A 53 6.52 -5.03 6.17
C GLU A 53 5.54 -6.15 6.58
N PRO A 54 5.26 -7.11 5.70
CA PRO A 54 4.20 -8.09 5.96
C PRO A 54 4.67 -9.30 6.79
N TYR A 55 5.71 -9.17 7.58
CA TYR A 55 6.28 -10.10 8.55
C TYR A 55 6.92 -11.36 7.95
N ILE A 56 6.24 -12.05 7.06
CA ILE A 56 6.74 -13.30 6.45
C ILE A 56 6.59 -13.25 4.93
N GLU A 57 7.49 -13.94 4.22
CA GLU A 57 7.49 -13.94 2.74
C GLU A 57 6.17 -14.45 2.14
N LYS A 58 5.53 -15.39 2.79
CA LYS A 58 4.25 -15.93 2.33
C LYS A 58 3.18 -14.86 2.18
N SER A 59 3.19 -13.83 3.02
CA SER A 59 2.23 -12.73 2.97
C SER A 59 2.32 -11.91 1.70
N LEU A 60 3.48 -11.91 1.03
CA LEU A 60 3.65 -11.25 -0.26
C LEU A 60 2.67 -11.78 -1.31
N ASN A 61 2.39 -13.10 -1.27
CA ASN A 61 1.49 -13.77 -2.20
C ASN A 61 0.02 -13.34 -2.04
N TYR A 62 -0.33 -12.79 -0.90
CA TYR A 62 -1.69 -12.32 -0.60
C TYR A 62 -1.83 -10.82 -0.80
N LEU A 63 -0.81 -10.07 -0.36
CA LEU A 63 -0.88 -8.60 -0.32
C LEU A 63 -0.65 -7.95 -1.67
N VAL A 64 0.27 -8.48 -2.49
CA VAL A 64 0.51 -7.93 -3.83
C VAL A 64 -0.75 -8.05 -4.70
N PRO A 65 -1.41 -9.22 -4.81
CA PRO A 65 -2.69 -9.31 -5.52
C PRO A 65 -3.78 -8.41 -4.91
N ALA A 66 -3.86 -8.29 -3.58
CA ALA A 66 -4.84 -7.42 -2.94
C ALA A 66 -4.65 -5.95 -3.33
N LEU A 67 -3.40 -5.48 -3.38
CA LEU A 67 -3.08 -4.12 -3.83
C LEU A 67 -3.38 -3.93 -5.32
N ASN A 68 -3.14 -4.95 -6.15
CA ASN A 68 -3.50 -4.91 -7.56
C ASN A 68 -5.02 -4.79 -7.74
N ASP A 69 -5.80 -5.53 -6.97
CA ASP A 69 -7.27 -5.44 -7.00
C ASP A 69 -7.77 -4.07 -6.57
N LEU A 70 -7.18 -3.50 -5.50
CA LEU A 70 -7.50 -2.14 -5.06
C LEU A 70 -7.15 -1.11 -6.13
N SER A 71 -6.04 -1.29 -6.84
CA SER A 71 -5.65 -0.43 -7.97
C SER A 71 -6.74 -0.37 -9.04
N GLU A 72 -7.26 -1.53 -9.44
CA GLU A 72 -8.33 -1.60 -10.44
C GLU A 72 -9.64 -0.99 -9.94
N GLU A 73 -9.99 -1.29 -8.68
CA GLU A 73 -11.22 -0.79 -8.05
C GLU A 73 -11.23 0.73 -7.91
N LEU A 74 -10.08 1.32 -7.58
CA LEU A 74 -9.96 2.75 -7.25
C LEU A 74 -9.51 3.61 -8.43
N LYS A 75 -9.20 3.02 -9.56
CA LYS A 75 -8.76 3.75 -10.75
C LYS A 75 -9.76 4.83 -11.14
N GLY A 76 -9.24 6.04 -11.37
CA GLY A 76 -10.07 7.19 -11.75
C GLY A 76 -10.67 7.95 -10.56
N GLN A 77 -10.54 7.44 -9.34
CA GLN A 77 -11.01 8.15 -8.15
C GLN A 77 -10.08 9.32 -7.81
N PRO A 78 -10.62 10.40 -7.23
CA PRO A 78 -9.79 11.44 -6.64
C PRO A 78 -8.87 10.87 -5.55
N VAL A 79 -7.63 11.32 -5.50
CA VAL A 79 -6.71 10.94 -4.43
C VAL A 79 -7.01 11.81 -3.21
N ALA A 80 -8.13 11.47 -2.57
CA ALA A 80 -8.57 12.02 -1.30
C ALA A 80 -8.41 10.89 -0.26
N PRO A 81 -7.37 10.90 0.60
CA PRO A 81 -6.98 9.73 1.39
C PRO A 81 -8.12 9.16 2.24
N ILE A 82 -8.90 10.01 2.87
CA ILE A 82 -10.04 9.57 3.71
C ILE A 82 -11.09 8.85 2.87
N SER A 83 -11.43 9.40 1.71
CA SER A 83 -12.41 8.78 0.79
C SER A 83 -11.90 7.47 0.20
N LEU A 84 -10.62 7.42 -0.20
CA LEU A 84 -10.02 6.18 -0.71
C LEU A 84 -10.00 5.09 0.37
N TYR A 85 -9.68 5.46 1.61
CA TYR A 85 -9.72 4.54 2.74
C TYR A 85 -11.13 3.96 2.94
N GLU A 86 -12.15 4.80 2.91
CA GLU A 86 -13.54 4.35 3.06
C GLU A 86 -13.99 3.42 1.94
N ILE A 87 -13.65 3.72 0.69
CA ILE A 87 -13.97 2.87 -0.46
C ILE A 87 -13.27 1.52 -0.31
N ALA A 88 -11.99 1.51 0.02
CA ALA A 88 -11.22 0.28 0.21
C ALA A 88 -11.80 -0.59 1.33
N ARG A 89 -12.19 0.02 2.45
CA ARG A 89 -12.87 -0.69 3.54
C ARG A 89 -14.16 -1.34 3.10
N LYS A 90 -14.99 -0.62 2.35
CA LYS A 90 -16.25 -1.16 1.82
C LYS A 90 -16.02 -2.32 0.87
N THR A 91 -15.04 -2.20 -0.01
CA THR A 91 -14.67 -3.26 -0.95
C THR A 91 -14.29 -4.55 -0.23
N LEU A 92 -13.61 -4.44 0.90
CA LEU A 92 -13.15 -5.58 1.69
C LEU A 92 -14.09 -5.98 2.84
N HIS A 93 -15.27 -5.38 2.91
CA HIS A 93 -16.18 -5.54 4.05
C HIS A 93 -16.52 -7.01 4.33
N PHE A 94 -16.85 -7.79 3.31
CA PHE A 94 -17.26 -9.19 3.47
C PHE A 94 -16.11 -10.13 3.84
N VAL A 95 -14.89 -9.77 3.50
CA VAL A 95 -13.71 -10.57 3.89
C VAL A 95 -13.08 -10.07 5.18
N GLY A 96 -13.59 -8.98 5.71
CA GLY A 96 -13.13 -8.37 6.95
C GLY A 96 -11.99 -7.38 6.74
N TYR A 97 -11.73 -6.56 7.75
CA TYR A 97 -10.68 -5.56 7.69
C TYR A 97 -9.57 -5.78 8.70
N GLU A 98 -9.37 -6.97 9.16
CA GLU A 98 -8.29 -7.29 10.07
C GLU A 98 -7.19 -8.06 9.35
N GLY A 99 -5.98 -8.02 9.89
CA GLY A 99 -4.86 -8.75 9.33
C GLY A 99 -4.50 -8.30 7.93
N LEU A 100 -4.47 -9.22 6.98
CA LEU A 100 -4.02 -8.96 5.60
C LEU A 100 -4.79 -7.84 4.91
N SER A 101 -6.10 -7.79 5.10
CA SER A 101 -6.93 -6.75 4.49
C SER A 101 -6.52 -5.35 4.97
N MET A 102 -6.33 -5.18 6.27
CA MET A 102 -5.91 -3.89 6.83
C MET A 102 -4.47 -3.53 6.46
N ILE A 103 -3.58 -4.49 6.34
CA ILE A 103 -2.21 -4.23 5.89
C ILE A 103 -2.24 -3.67 4.47
N ALA A 104 -3.02 -4.27 3.57
CA ALA A 104 -3.16 -3.77 2.20
C ALA A 104 -3.72 -2.34 2.16
N VAL A 105 -4.80 -2.09 2.91
CA VAL A 105 -5.43 -0.76 3.00
C VAL A 105 -4.46 0.27 3.60
N ALA A 106 -3.67 -0.12 4.60
CA ALA A 106 -2.67 0.76 5.20
C ALA A 106 -1.60 1.19 4.16
N GLY A 107 -1.17 0.28 3.29
CA GLY A 107 -0.24 0.61 2.22
C GLY A 107 -0.80 1.62 1.23
N LEU A 108 -2.03 1.42 0.80
CA LEU A 108 -2.76 2.39 -0.02
C LEU A 108 -2.86 3.75 0.68
N ASP A 109 -3.27 3.74 1.93
CA ASP A 109 -3.50 4.97 2.71
C ASP A 109 -2.21 5.80 2.84
N MET A 110 -1.11 5.16 3.22
CA MET A 110 0.18 5.83 3.33
C MET A 110 0.63 6.43 2.00
N ALA A 111 0.50 5.68 0.90
CA ALA A 111 0.86 6.17 -0.43
C ALA A 111 -0.02 7.34 -0.89
N ALA A 112 -1.31 7.32 -0.54
CA ALA A 112 -2.24 8.41 -0.85
C ALA A 112 -1.88 9.70 -0.11
N TRP A 113 -1.57 9.60 1.18
CA TRP A 113 -1.11 10.76 1.96
C TRP A 113 0.22 11.32 1.44
N ASP A 114 1.15 10.44 1.07
CA ASP A 114 2.43 10.87 0.49
C ASP A 114 2.20 11.60 -0.84
N ALA A 115 1.29 11.12 -1.69
CA ALA A 115 0.97 11.79 -2.94
C ALA A 115 0.41 13.21 -2.71
N VAL A 116 -0.51 13.35 -1.77
CA VAL A 116 -1.10 14.66 -1.41
C VAL A 116 -0.04 15.59 -0.84
N ALA A 117 0.83 15.10 0.05
CA ALA A 117 1.91 15.90 0.62
C ALA A 117 2.89 16.37 -0.46
N ARG A 118 3.28 15.48 -1.38
CA ARG A 118 4.17 15.85 -2.51
C ARG A 118 3.54 16.88 -3.42
N ALA A 119 2.25 16.75 -3.72
CA ALA A 119 1.54 17.73 -4.54
C ALA A 119 1.48 19.12 -3.89
N ALA A 120 1.47 19.16 -2.56
CA ALA A 120 1.49 20.39 -1.78
C ALA A 120 2.90 20.88 -1.42
N ASP A 121 3.94 20.24 -1.94
CA ASP A 121 5.35 20.51 -1.62
C ASP A 121 5.61 20.46 -0.09
N GLN A 122 5.01 19.48 0.56
CA GLN A 122 5.16 19.23 1.98
C GLN A 122 5.88 17.90 2.22
N PRO A 123 6.59 17.75 3.36
CA PRO A 123 7.24 16.49 3.72
C PRO A 123 6.22 15.40 4.03
#